data_72a9b172094f01e86295ff1c1896092d
#
_entry.id   72a9b172094f01e86295ff1c1896092d
#
_cell.length_a   1.000
_cell.length_b   1.000
_cell.length_c   1.000
_cell.angle_alpha   90.00
_cell.angle_beta   90.00
_cell.angle_gamma   90.00
#
_symmetry.space_group_name_H-M   'P 1'
#
loop_
_entity.id
_entity.type
_entity.pdbx_description
1 polymer ?
#
loop_
_entity_poly.entity_id
_entity_poly.type
_entity_poly.pdbx_seq_one_letter_code
_entity_poly.pdbx_strand_id
1 'polypeptide(L)'
;MKSQFYRSTLICSLLFGVVFLFTSCKSDSNVRIIRLGHGLDVTHSVHQAMLQTDVYLNELSQGKMRLQIYPNQQLGSERECLELLQIGSLDMTKVSGAVLENFAPKLRIFGLPFLFDNKDHLFKVLDGTIGKELLKEGEEYWLKGVGFYDSGSRSFYTKERPVEQPEDLEGLKIR
;
A
#
# COMPACT_ATOMS: atom_id res chain seq x y z
N MET A 1 -9.47 43.39 53.97
CA MET A 1 -9.95 43.75 52.61
C MET A 1 -8.93 43.51 51.48
N LYS A 2 -7.64 43.77 51.65
CA LYS A 2 -6.63 43.56 50.58
C LYS A 2 -6.41 42.08 50.16
N SER A 3 -6.52 41.11 51.06
CA SER A 3 -6.28 39.70 50.77
C SER A 3 -7.37 39.03 49.90
N GLN A 4 -8.60 39.49 49.98
CA GLN A 4 -9.72 38.95 49.15
C GLN A 4 -9.60 39.47 47.71
N PHE A 5 -9.12 40.66 47.52
CA PHE A 5 -8.95 41.23 46.17
C PHE A 5 -7.86 40.46 45.37
N TYR A 6 -6.74 40.10 46.03
CA TYR A 6 -5.67 39.31 45.41
C TYR A 6 -6.11 37.89 45.04
N ARG A 7 -6.98 37.27 45.87
CA ARG A 7 -7.53 35.91 45.57
C ARG A 7 -8.47 35.92 44.37
N SER A 8 -9.30 36.94 44.23
CA SER A 8 -10.20 37.07 43.07
C SER A 8 -9.45 37.35 41.75
N THR A 9 -8.41 38.18 41.75
CA THR A 9 -7.57 38.44 40.56
C THR A 9 -6.80 37.21 40.15
N LEU A 10 -6.27 36.40 41.09
CA LEU A 10 -5.55 35.17 40.79
C LEU A 10 -6.48 34.11 40.18
N ILE A 11 -7.69 33.97 40.68
CA ILE A 11 -8.69 33.03 40.15
C ILE A 11 -9.16 33.43 38.75
N CYS A 12 -9.40 34.73 38.52
CA CYS A 12 -9.72 35.23 37.16
C CYS A 12 -8.58 35.01 36.16
N SER A 13 -7.33 35.25 36.57
CA SER A 13 -6.16 35.00 35.73
C SER A 13 -5.96 33.52 35.40
N LEU A 14 -6.21 32.62 36.36
CA LEU A 14 -6.14 31.17 36.12
C LEU A 14 -7.27 30.70 35.21
N LEU A 15 -8.49 31.20 35.36
CA LEU A 15 -9.63 30.88 34.49
C LEU A 15 -9.41 31.39 33.07
N PHE A 16 -8.81 32.57 32.88
CA PHE A 16 -8.48 33.10 31.55
C PHE A 16 -7.39 32.29 30.86
N GLY A 17 -6.41 31.79 31.61
CA GLY A 17 -5.34 30.90 31.07
C GLY A 17 -5.89 29.54 30.61
N VAL A 18 -6.87 28.97 31.32
CA VAL A 18 -7.48 27.68 30.94
C VAL A 18 -8.34 27.78 29.68
N VAL A 19 -9.02 28.91 29.46
CA VAL A 19 -9.81 29.14 28.23
C VAL A 19 -8.95 29.17 26.95
N PHE A 20 -7.71 29.67 27.04
CA PHE A 20 -6.78 29.70 25.90
C PHE A 20 -6.22 28.31 25.51
N LEU A 21 -6.29 27.31 26.40
CA LEU A 21 -5.80 25.96 26.09
C LEU A 21 -6.78 25.14 25.22
N PHE A 22 -8.02 25.59 25.08
CA PHE A 22 -9.02 24.90 24.27
C PHE A 22 -9.20 25.45 22.85
N THR A 23 -8.42 26.41 22.41
CA THR A 23 -8.31 26.77 20.99
C THR A 23 -7.45 25.73 20.28
N SER A 24 -7.92 24.47 20.30
CA SER A 24 -7.41 23.41 19.44
C SER A 24 -7.61 23.85 17.99
N CYS A 25 -6.52 24.03 17.26
CA CYS A 25 -6.56 24.19 15.81
C CYS A 25 -7.42 23.07 15.21
N LYS A 26 -8.64 23.36 14.82
CA LYS A 26 -9.33 22.56 13.80
C LYS A 26 -8.48 22.71 12.54
N SER A 27 -7.67 21.70 12.27
CA SER A 27 -7.14 21.50 10.93
C SER A 27 -8.34 21.18 10.03
N ASP A 28 -8.91 22.20 9.45
CA ASP A 28 -10.00 22.09 8.47
C ASP A 28 -9.39 21.75 7.09
N SER A 29 -8.49 20.76 7.07
CA SER A 29 -8.07 20.17 5.82
C SER A 29 -9.16 19.20 5.38
N ASN A 30 -10.04 19.66 4.51
CA ASN A 30 -11.06 18.86 3.83
C ASN A 30 -10.42 17.83 2.86
N VAL A 31 -9.14 17.48 3.11
CA VAL A 31 -8.33 16.58 2.30
C VAL A 31 -8.39 15.19 2.91
N ARG A 32 -8.92 14.24 2.16
CA ARG A 32 -8.89 12.81 2.53
C ARG A 32 -7.51 12.24 2.25
N ILE A 33 -6.83 11.78 3.28
CA ILE A 33 -5.57 11.06 3.17
C ILE A 33 -5.85 9.57 3.00
N ILE A 34 -5.29 8.98 1.94
CA ILE A 34 -5.28 7.54 1.68
C ILE A 34 -3.90 7.02 2.04
N ARG A 35 -3.81 6.18 3.07
CA ARG A 35 -2.56 5.58 3.54
C ARG A 35 -2.24 4.36 2.70
N LEU A 36 -1.07 4.35 2.06
CA LEU A 36 -0.60 3.28 1.19
C LEU A 36 0.71 2.71 1.74
N GLY A 37 0.71 1.43 2.14
CA GLY A 37 1.91 0.71 2.57
C GLY A 37 2.48 -0.20 1.48
N HIS A 38 3.82 -0.32 1.40
CA HIS A 38 4.47 -1.30 0.53
C HIS A 38 5.90 -1.64 1.00
N GLY A 39 6.42 -2.79 0.56
CA GLY A 39 7.73 -3.29 0.95
C GLY A 39 8.89 -2.90 0.04
N LEU A 40 8.67 -2.08 -1.00
CA LEU A 40 9.68 -1.74 -1.98
C LEU A 40 10.52 -0.54 -1.53
N ASP A 41 11.77 -0.49 -2.00
CA ASP A 41 12.66 0.65 -1.82
C ASP A 41 12.15 1.91 -2.54
N VAL A 42 12.53 3.08 -2.03
CA VAL A 42 12.12 4.37 -2.59
C VAL A 42 12.66 4.64 -4.00
N THR A 43 13.73 3.95 -4.39
CA THR A 43 14.29 4.04 -5.76
C THR A 43 13.59 3.13 -6.75
N HIS A 44 12.74 2.21 -6.27
CA HIS A 44 12.05 1.27 -7.13
C HIS A 44 11.02 1.95 -8.03
N SER A 45 10.95 1.53 -9.30
CA SER A 45 10.04 2.13 -10.30
C SER A 45 8.57 2.13 -9.88
N VAL A 46 8.11 1.11 -9.17
CA VAL A 46 6.74 1.04 -8.65
C VAL A 46 6.49 2.10 -7.57
N HIS A 47 7.47 2.39 -6.69
CA HIS A 47 7.35 3.49 -5.74
C HIS A 47 7.22 4.84 -6.46
N GLN A 48 8.05 5.07 -7.49
CA GLN A 48 7.97 6.29 -8.31
C GLN A 48 6.61 6.42 -9.02
N ALA A 49 6.05 5.31 -9.51
CA ALA A 49 4.70 5.29 -10.07
C ALA A 49 3.61 5.62 -9.03
N MET A 50 3.77 5.20 -7.78
CA MET A 50 2.84 5.57 -6.69
C MET A 50 2.93 7.06 -6.34
N LEU A 51 4.12 7.66 -6.35
CA LEU A 51 4.29 9.12 -6.21
C LEU A 51 3.56 9.87 -7.33
N GLN A 52 3.69 9.39 -8.57
CA GLN A 52 2.97 9.97 -9.71
C GLN A 52 1.44 9.79 -9.57
N THR A 53 1.01 8.66 -9.01
CA THR A 53 -0.42 8.42 -8.72
C THR A 53 -0.95 9.42 -7.69
N ASP A 54 -0.17 9.80 -6.67
CA ASP A 54 -0.56 10.86 -5.73
C ASP A 54 -0.79 12.20 -6.44
N VAL A 55 0.10 12.55 -7.37
CA VAL A 55 -0.05 13.79 -8.17
C VAL A 55 -1.36 13.76 -8.95
N TYR A 56 -1.63 12.69 -9.70
CA TYR A 56 -2.87 12.55 -10.46
C TYR A 56 -4.12 12.53 -9.59
N LEU A 57 -4.06 11.82 -8.45
CA LEU A 57 -5.17 11.78 -7.50
C LEU A 57 -5.49 13.18 -6.95
N ASN A 58 -4.46 13.94 -6.60
CA ASN A 58 -4.61 15.31 -6.13
C ASN A 58 -5.25 16.21 -7.20
N GLU A 59 -4.77 16.12 -8.43
CA GLU A 59 -5.31 16.89 -9.56
C GLU A 59 -6.77 16.51 -9.85
N LEU A 60 -7.06 15.22 -10.05
CA LEU A 60 -8.39 14.72 -10.37
C LEU A 60 -9.41 14.97 -9.25
N SER A 61 -8.98 14.95 -8.00
CA SER A 61 -9.84 15.24 -6.86
C SER A 61 -9.96 16.73 -6.54
N GLN A 62 -9.33 17.60 -7.32
CA GLN A 62 -9.27 19.04 -7.07
C GLN A 62 -8.72 19.37 -5.67
N GLY A 63 -7.64 18.67 -5.27
CA GLY A 63 -6.98 18.86 -3.98
C GLY A 63 -7.66 18.16 -2.80
N LYS A 64 -8.75 17.40 -3.03
CA LYS A 64 -9.52 16.75 -1.94
C LYS A 64 -8.98 15.40 -1.48
N MET A 65 -8.05 14.80 -2.24
CA MET A 65 -7.48 13.49 -1.92
C MET A 65 -5.97 13.49 -2.12
N ARG A 66 -5.26 12.78 -1.24
CA ARG A 66 -3.79 12.58 -1.32
C ARG A 66 -3.44 11.17 -0.91
N LEU A 67 -2.36 10.63 -1.47
CA LEU A 67 -1.72 9.42 -0.95
C LEU A 67 -0.64 9.78 0.08
N GLN A 68 -0.67 9.10 1.20
CA GLN A 68 0.44 9.05 2.15
C GLN A 68 1.11 7.69 2.02
N ILE A 69 2.31 7.67 1.44
CA ILE A 69 3.01 6.44 1.07
C ILE A 69 4.02 6.07 2.14
N TYR A 70 3.98 4.81 2.59
CA TYR A 70 4.87 4.20 3.56
C TYR A 70 5.69 3.10 2.88
N PRO A 71 6.90 3.42 2.35
CA PRO A 71 7.78 2.46 1.67
C PRO A 71 8.57 1.59 2.64
N ASN A 72 9.44 0.70 2.11
CA ASN A 72 10.45 -0.04 2.88
C ASN A 72 9.90 -0.83 4.07
N GLN A 73 8.69 -1.39 3.97
CA GLN A 73 8.04 -2.14 5.06
C GLN A 73 7.84 -1.33 6.36
N GLN A 74 7.70 -0.01 6.28
CA GLN A 74 7.47 0.83 7.47
C GLN A 74 6.22 0.42 8.27
N LEU A 75 5.23 -0.16 7.62
CA LEU A 75 4.00 -0.67 8.24
C LEU A 75 4.00 -2.21 8.38
N GLY A 76 5.15 -2.85 8.21
CA GLY A 76 5.32 -4.29 8.27
C GLY A 76 5.44 -4.97 6.90
N SER A 77 5.42 -6.30 6.91
CA SER A 77 5.46 -7.14 5.71
C SER A 77 4.21 -6.97 4.83
N GLU A 78 4.25 -7.47 3.61
CA GLU A 78 3.09 -7.47 2.70
C GLU A 78 1.86 -8.14 3.33
N ARG A 79 2.05 -9.20 4.11
CA ARG A 79 0.97 -9.89 4.83
C ARG A 79 0.38 -9.02 5.94
N GLU A 80 1.22 -8.40 6.75
CA GLU A 80 0.76 -7.50 7.81
C GLU A 80 0.01 -6.30 7.22
N CYS A 81 0.44 -5.77 6.08
CA CYS A 81 -0.30 -4.72 5.36
C CYS A 81 -1.70 -5.19 4.92
N LEU A 82 -1.88 -6.45 4.48
CA LEU A 82 -3.21 -7.00 4.18
C LEU A 82 -4.08 -7.11 5.44
N GLU A 83 -3.51 -7.54 6.55
CA GLU A 83 -4.22 -7.60 7.83
C GLU A 83 -4.64 -6.20 8.30
N LEU A 84 -3.77 -5.18 8.11
CA LEU A 84 -4.10 -3.78 8.40
C LEU A 84 -5.23 -3.24 7.51
N LEU A 85 -5.32 -3.66 6.25
CA LEU A 85 -6.44 -3.34 5.36
C LEU A 85 -7.75 -3.92 5.89
N GLN A 86 -7.75 -5.21 6.28
CA GLN A 86 -8.95 -5.89 6.76
C GLN A 86 -9.54 -5.25 8.01
N ILE A 87 -8.70 -4.72 8.90
CA ILE A 87 -9.15 -4.01 10.12
C ILE A 87 -9.35 -2.51 9.90
N GLY A 88 -9.17 -1.99 8.67
CA GLY A 88 -9.37 -0.57 8.34
C GLY A 88 -8.29 0.39 8.85
N SER A 89 -7.15 -0.12 9.33
CA SER A 89 -6.02 0.70 9.80
C SER A 89 -5.13 1.20 8.65
N LEU A 90 -5.21 0.57 7.49
CA LEU A 90 -4.56 0.96 6.24
C LEU A 90 -5.63 1.06 5.15
N ASP A 91 -5.46 1.98 4.20
CA ASP A 91 -6.45 2.19 3.14
C ASP A 91 -6.05 1.49 1.84
N MET A 92 -4.75 1.30 1.60
CA MET A 92 -4.22 0.74 0.36
C MET A 92 -2.88 0.04 0.59
N THR A 93 -2.60 -1.02 -0.16
CA THR A 93 -1.28 -1.67 -0.17
C THR A 93 -0.95 -2.23 -1.55
N LYS A 94 0.34 -2.38 -1.83
CA LYS A 94 0.87 -3.16 -2.95
C LYS A 94 1.48 -4.44 -2.39
N VAL A 95 1.01 -5.57 -2.86
CA VAL A 95 1.50 -6.89 -2.46
C VAL A 95 1.80 -7.76 -3.67
N SER A 96 2.64 -8.77 -3.48
CA SER A 96 2.90 -9.80 -4.49
C SER A 96 1.71 -10.76 -4.61
N GLY A 97 1.50 -11.32 -5.81
CA GLY A 97 0.45 -12.31 -6.05
C GLY A 97 0.55 -13.51 -5.12
N ALA A 98 1.76 -13.98 -4.84
CA ALA A 98 2.00 -15.12 -3.94
C ALA A 98 1.47 -14.89 -2.50
N VAL A 99 1.52 -13.66 -2.00
CA VAL A 99 0.96 -13.33 -0.68
C VAL A 99 -0.57 -13.31 -0.72
N LEU A 100 -1.15 -12.89 -1.85
CA LEU A 100 -2.61 -12.86 -2.05
C LEU A 100 -3.25 -14.23 -2.23
N GLU A 101 -2.50 -15.27 -2.58
CA GLU A 101 -3.04 -16.61 -2.84
C GLU A 101 -3.86 -17.21 -1.68
N ASN A 102 -3.60 -16.78 -0.45
CA ASN A 102 -4.35 -17.19 0.72
C ASN A 102 -5.72 -16.48 0.85
N PHE A 103 -5.87 -15.32 0.23
CA PHE A 103 -7.09 -14.49 0.26
C PHE A 103 -7.83 -14.52 -1.09
N ALA A 104 -7.13 -14.84 -2.16
CA ALA A 104 -7.66 -14.92 -3.52
C ALA A 104 -7.04 -16.12 -4.24
N PRO A 105 -7.54 -17.35 -3.98
CA PRO A 105 -6.93 -18.60 -4.45
C PRO A 105 -6.77 -18.70 -5.97
N LYS A 106 -7.63 -18.08 -6.76
CA LYS A 106 -7.50 -18.07 -8.23
C LYS A 106 -6.26 -17.36 -8.73
N LEU A 107 -5.67 -16.45 -7.93
CA LEU A 107 -4.41 -15.78 -8.28
C LEU A 107 -3.22 -16.75 -8.37
N ARG A 108 -3.33 -17.98 -7.83
CA ARG A 108 -2.33 -19.05 -7.98
C ARG A 108 -2.00 -19.38 -9.44
N ILE A 109 -2.94 -19.10 -10.36
CA ILE A 109 -2.70 -19.31 -11.79
C ILE A 109 -1.48 -18.53 -12.29
N PHE A 110 -1.21 -17.36 -11.74
CA PHE A 110 -0.03 -16.55 -12.11
C PHE A 110 1.30 -17.11 -11.58
N GLY A 111 1.26 -18.09 -10.68
CA GLY A 111 2.44 -18.84 -10.25
C GLY A 111 2.87 -19.93 -11.23
N LEU A 112 2.06 -20.24 -12.25
CA LEU A 112 2.41 -21.23 -13.26
C LEU A 112 3.49 -20.69 -14.19
N PRO A 113 4.61 -21.42 -14.39
CA PRO A 113 5.64 -21.01 -15.32
C PRO A 113 5.12 -21.05 -16.77
N PHE A 114 5.63 -20.13 -17.58
CA PHE A 114 5.34 -20.07 -19.03
C PHE A 114 3.86 -19.88 -19.39
N LEU A 115 3.06 -19.33 -18.47
CA LEU A 115 1.62 -19.09 -18.70
C LEU A 115 1.39 -18.04 -19.80
N PHE A 116 2.27 -17.09 -19.95
CA PHE A 116 2.17 -16.00 -20.92
C PHE A 116 3.33 -16.04 -21.90
N ASP A 117 3.05 -15.87 -23.18
CA ASP A 117 4.06 -15.83 -24.25
C ASP A 117 4.98 -14.62 -24.14
N ASN A 118 4.41 -13.49 -23.71
CA ASN A 118 5.10 -12.21 -23.60
C ASN A 118 4.30 -11.24 -22.72
N LYS A 119 4.87 -10.06 -22.49
CA LYS A 119 4.28 -9.00 -21.67
C LYS A 119 2.95 -8.48 -22.22
N ASP A 120 2.81 -8.36 -23.54
CA ASP A 120 1.57 -7.86 -24.16
C ASP A 120 0.44 -8.86 -23.97
N HIS A 121 0.73 -10.17 -24.06
CA HIS A 121 -0.23 -11.22 -23.74
C HIS A 121 -0.67 -11.15 -22.27
N LEU A 122 0.28 -10.99 -21.35
CA LEU A 122 -0.01 -10.79 -19.93
C LEU A 122 -0.99 -9.63 -19.71
N PHE A 123 -0.68 -8.44 -20.21
CA PHE A 123 -1.54 -7.26 -19.99
C PHE A 123 -2.88 -7.36 -20.71
N LYS A 124 -2.92 -7.99 -21.89
CA LYS A 124 -4.20 -8.26 -22.56
C LYS A 124 -5.15 -9.12 -21.72
N VAL A 125 -4.62 -10.08 -20.97
CA VAL A 125 -5.41 -10.89 -20.03
C VAL A 125 -5.78 -10.10 -18.78
N LEU A 126 -4.82 -9.38 -18.18
CA LEU A 126 -5.02 -8.62 -16.93
C LEU A 126 -5.97 -7.43 -17.10
N ASP A 127 -5.94 -6.74 -18.22
CA ASP A 127 -6.83 -5.63 -18.54
C ASP A 127 -8.20 -6.11 -19.07
N GLY A 128 -8.29 -7.39 -19.43
CA GLY A 128 -9.49 -8.03 -19.93
C GLY A 128 -10.49 -8.46 -18.85
N THR A 129 -11.45 -9.28 -19.25
CA THR A 129 -12.51 -9.80 -18.36
C THR A 129 -11.94 -10.64 -17.23
N ILE A 130 -10.94 -11.49 -17.53
CA ILE A 130 -10.30 -12.38 -16.56
C ILE A 130 -9.64 -11.54 -15.43
N GLY A 131 -8.84 -10.54 -15.79
CA GLY A 131 -8.20 -9.69 -14.79
C GLY A 131 -9.21 -8.93 -13.93
N LYS A 132 -10.29 -8.42 -14.53
CA LYS A 132 -11.38 -7.75 -13.79
C LYS A 132 -12.12 -8.68 -12.81
N GLU A 133 -12.27 -9.95 -13.14
CA GLU A 133 -12.82 -10.93 -12.22
C GLU A 133 -11.85 -11.24 -11.08
N LEU A 134 -10.57 -11.40 -11.38
CA LEU A 134 -9.52 -11.64 -10.38
C LEU A 134 -9.36 -10.49 -9.38
N LEU A 135 -9.57 -9.24 -9.81
CA LEU A 135 -9.54 -8.08 -8.90
C LEU A 135 -10.66 -8.11 -7.85
N LYS A 136 -11.72 -8.89 -8.07
CA LYS A 136 -12.84 -9.05 -7.13
C LYS A 136 -12.69 -10.27 -6.22
N GLU A 137 -11.75 -11.16 -6.52
CA GLU A 137 -11.63 -12.46 -5.84
C GLU A 137 -11.40 -12.32 -4.32
N GLY A 138 -10.80 -11.23 -3.87
CA GLY A 138 -10.56 -10.97 -2.45
C GLY A 138 -11.72 -10.29 -1.72
N GLU A 139 -12.85 -9.98 -2.37
CA GLU A 139 -13.93 -9.18 -1.75
C GLU A 139 -14.55 -9.86 -0.52
N GLU A 140 -14.64 -11.17 -0.48
CA GLU A 140 -15.09 -11.92 0.70
C GLU A 140 -14.16 -11.79 1.91
N TYR A 141 -12.90 -11.40 1.67
CA TYR A 141 -11.88 -11.14 2.69
C TYR A 141 -11.68 -9.63 2.93
N TRP A 142 -12.64 -8.79 2.53
CA TRP A 142 -12.58 -7.32 2.68
C TRP A 142 -11.45 -6.66 1.88
N LEU A 143 -10.99 -7.34 0.83
CA LEU A 143 -9.92 -6.88 -0.05
C LEU A 143 -10.47 -6.64 -1.46
N LYS A 144 -10.25 -5.46 -2.00
CA LYS A 144 -10.62 -5.12 -3.37
C LYS A 144 -9.38 -4.80 -4.19
N GLY A 145 -9.17 -5.55 -5.27
CA GLY A 145 -8.12 -5.25 -6.24
C GLY A 145 -8.42 -3.99 -7.03
N VAL A 146 -7.40 -3.14 -7.20
CA VAL A 146 -7.50 -1.88 -7.96
C VAL A 146 -6.81 -2.02 -9.32
N GLY A 147 -5.74 -2.80 -9.40
CA GLY A 147 -4.99 -3.03 -10.64
C GLY A 147 -3.81 -3.96 -10.41
N PHE A 148 -3.10 -4.23 -11.49
CA PHE A 148 -1.93 -5.11 -11.49
C PHE A 148 -0.66 -4.33 -11.84
N TYR A 149 0.45 -4.71 -11.19
CA TYR A 149 1.79 -4.31 -11.58
C TYR A 149 2.56 -5.50 -12.14
N ASP A 150 3.32 -5.29 -13.20
CA ASP A 150 4.26 -6.27 -13.70
C ASP A 150 5.51 -6.30 -12.82
N SER A 151 5.86 -7.49 -12.30
CA SER A 151 7.09 -7.71 -11.52
C SER A 151 8.29 -8.06 -12.40
N GLY A 152 8.13 -8.07 -13.73
CA GLY A 152 9.15 -8.48 -14.68
C GLY A 152 9.36 -9.99 -14.72
N SER A 153 10.39 -10.41 -15.46
CA SER A 153 10.79 -11.80 -15.61
C SER A 153 11.72 -12.23 -14.48
N ARG A 154 11.73 -13.51 -14.19
CA ARG A 154 12.67 -14.12 -13.25
C ARG A 154 13.69 -14.93 -13.99
N SER A 155 14.95 -14.84 -13.56
CA SER A 155 16.07 -15.58 -14.13
C SER A 155 16.72 -16.45 -13.06
N PHE A 156 17.32 -17.56 -13.50
CA PHE A 156 18.13 -18.40 -12.63
C PHE A 156 19.55 -17.84 -12.55
N TYR A 157 20.07 -17.75 -11.32
CA TYR A 157 21.47 -17.41 -11.07
C TYR A 157 22.13 -18.60 -10.39
N THR A 158 23.18 -19.11 -11.01
CA THR A 158 23.93 -20.24 -10.48
C THR A 158 25.39 -19.84 -10.27
N LYS A 159 26.07 -20.58 -9.37
CA LYS A 159 27.46 -20.30 -9.00
C LYS A 159 28.45 -20.93 -9.99
N GLU A 160 28.13 -22.09 -10.52
CA GLU A 160 29.12 -22.98 -11.17
C GLU A 160 28.88 -23.14 -12.68
N ARG A 161 27.62 -23.19 -13.12
CA ARG A 161 27.27 -23.38 -14.53
C ARG A 161 26.03 -22.58 -14.90
N PRO A 162 25.93 -22.02 -16.12
CA PRO A 162 24.72 -21.38 -16.58
C PRO A 162 23.58 -22.40 -16.67
N VAL A 163 22.35 -21.91 -16.56
CA VAL A 163 21.13 -22.69 -16.86
C VAL A 163 20.61 -22.21 -18.21
N GLU A 164 20.74 -23.07 -19.23
CA GLU A 164 20.32 -22.78 -20.59
C GLU A 164 19.08 -23.59 -21.00
N GLN A 165 18.87 -24.74 -20.36
CA GLN A 165 17.75 -25.64 -20.59
C GLN A 165 17.22 -26.23 -19.29
N PRO A 166 15.97 -26.75 -19.24
CA PRO A 166 15.36 -27.25 -18.01
C PRO A 166 16.19 -28.36 -17.31
N GLU A 167 16.86 -29.19 -18.09
CA GLU A 167 17.68 -30.31 -17.57
C GLU A 167 18.87 -29.83 -16.73
N ASP A 168 19.34 -28.60 -16.97
CA ASP A 168 20.43 -28.00 -16.20
C ASP A 168 20.02 -27.70 -14.73
N LEU A 169 18.72 -27.70 -14.44
CA LEU A 169 18.19 -27.52 -13.09
C LEU A 169 18.24 -28.78 -12.24
N GLU A 170 18.47 -29.95 -12.86
CA GLU A 170 18.49 -31.22 -12.15
C GLU A 170 19.59 -31.22 -11.07
N GLY A 171 19.21 -31.58 -9.85
CA GLY A 171 20.10 -31.64 -8.69
C GLY A 171 20.46 -30.27 -8.08
N LEU A 172 19.97 -29.15 -8.65
CA LEU A 172 20.19 -27.83 -8.06
C LEU A 172 19.18 -27.55 -6.95
N LYS A 173 19.69 -27.00 -5.84
CA LYS A 173 18.84 -26.46 -4.77
C LYS A 173 18.52 -24.99 -5.10
N ILE A 174 17.32 -24.78 -5.58
CA ILE A 174 16.82 -23.44 -5.96
C ILE A 174 16.12 -22.82 -4.74
N ARG A 175 16.35 -21.54 -4.55
CA ARG A 175 15.72 -20.76 -3.46
C ARG A 175 14.91 -19.59 -4.04
#